data_87244f5669c999ccd4fae94c69a011ae
#
_entry.id   87244f5669c999ccd4fae94c69a011ae
#
_cell.length_a   1.000
_cell.length_b   1.000
_cell.length_c   1.000
_cell.angle_alpha   90.00
_cell.angle_beta   90.00
_cell.angle_gamma   90.00
#
_symmetry.space_group_name_H-M   'P 1'
#
loop_
_entity.id
_entity.type
_entity.pdbx_description
1 polymer ?
#
loop_
_entity_poly.entity_id
_entity_poly.type
_entity_poly.pdbx_seq_one_letter_code
_entity_poly.pdbx_strand_id
1 'polypeptide(L)'
;MSVGTGKTLVGLKHMSQHFTEESQFLVVAPKKSIFQSWKDDAVKFGMEHLLSHITFTTYLSLPKQDLTYDVVYLDEAHSLLESHAPWLSFYKGILIGLTGTPPKYTHTRRGKLFNQYIPVVYTYLTDEAVEDKILNDYQIIVHELKLSTAKNMWAGKEPKKWLTSEQDNYNYWTKRVSSAQNMKEKQIVSIQRMKALMSFGSKEHYAKRLLDTMNNKTILFANTQEQAEKFGILTYHSGNPDSEENLERFKRGDILDLACVLQLNEGVNIPYLRTGIILHAYGNERKASQRIGRLMRLNPKEKSTIHILCYKDTVDETWVKNALEDYDQSKITWTKEYF
;
A
#
# COMPACT_ATOMS: atom_id res chain seq x y z
N MET A 1 -5.35 -4.14 12.81
CA MET A 1 -4.02 -3.65 13.28
C MET A 1 -3.32 -2.97 12.11
N SER A 2 -2.73 -1.80 12.33
CA SER A 2 -2.03 -1.02 11.30
C SER A 2 -0.84 -1.75 10.67
N VAL A 3 -0.31 -1.19 9.57
CA VAL A 3 0.86 -1.74 8.90
C VAL A 3 2.11 -1.54 9.78
N GLY A 4 2.93 -2.57 9.93
CA GLY A 4 4.15 -2.48 10.74
C GLY A 4 4.01 -2.73 12.23
N THR A 5 2.81 -3.00 12.74
CA THR A 5 2.52 -3.18 14.18
C THR A 5 2.68 -4.62 14.69
N GLY A 6 3.35 -5.50 13.95
CA GLY A 6 3.63 -6.87 14.42
C GLY A 6 2.49 -7.88 14.26
N LYS A 7 1.65 -7.76 13.23
CA LYS A 7 0.57 -8.74 12.94
C LYS A 7 1.06 -10.19 12.93
N THR A 8 2.19 -10.45 12.29
CA THR A 8 2.82 -11.78 12.26
C THR A 8 3.15 -12.28 13.66
N LEU A 9 3.72 -11.41 14.49
CA LEU A 9 4.02 -11.75 15.90
C LEU A 9 2.77 -12.10 16.69
N VAL A 10 1.65 -11.38 16.47
CA VAL A 10 0.36 -11.72 17.11
C VAL A 10 -0.09 -13.12 16.70
N GLY A 11 0.00 -13.45 15.41
CA GLY A 11 -0.31 -14.80 14.91
C GLY A 11 0.57 -15.87 15.54
N LEU A 12 1.89 -15.66 15.58
CA LEU A 12 2.86 -16.59 16.20
C LEU A 12 2.63 -16.75 17.71
N LYS A 13 2.35 -15.66 18.44
CA LYS A 13 2.02 -15.75 19.87
C LYS A 13 0.73 -16.52 20.10
N HIS A 14 -0.29 -16.30 19.29
CA HIS A 14 -1.53 -17.06 19.39
C HIS A 14 -1.27 -18.56 19.12
N MET A 15 -0.46 -18.91 18.10
CA MET A 15 -0.06 -20.29 17.85
C MET A 15 0.63 -20.89 19.08
N SER A 16 1.63 -20.18 19.63
CA SER A 16 2.40 -20.64 20.81
C SER A 16 1.53 -20.87 22.04
N GLN A 17 0.49 -20.06 22.26
CA GLN A 17 -0.44 -20.23 23.40
C GLN A 17 -1.37 -21.43 23.25
N HIS A 18 -1.63 -21.88 22.03
CA HIS A 18 -2.55 -22.98 21.73
C HIS A 18 -1.81 -24.19 21.14
N PHE A 19 -0.48 -24.21 21.27
CA PHE A 19 0.37 -25.24 20.70
C PHE A 19 0.32 -26.54 21.51
N THR A 20 0.19 -27.64 20.79
CA THR A 20 0.47 -29.01 21.22
C THR A 20 1.29 -29.71 20.15
N GLU A 21 1.94 -30.82 20.45
CA GLU A 21 2.73 -31.62 19.47
C GLU A 21 1.89 -32.12 18.28
N GLU A 22 0.57 -32.19 18.42
CA GLU A 22 -0.34 -32.61 17.38
C GLU A 22 -0.94 -31.43 16.57
N SER A 23 -0.69 -30.19 17.00
CA SER A 23 -1.28 -29.00 16.38
C SER A 23 -0.87 -28.83 14.93
N GLN A 24 -1.82 -28.45 14.10
CA GLN A 24 -1.61 -28.14 12.67
C GLN A 24 -2.17 -26.76 12.33
N PHE A 25 -1.30 -25.89 11.86
CA PHE A 25 -1.63 -24.52 11.51
C PHE A 25 -1.54 -24.29 10.00
N LEU A 26 -2.44 -23.48 9.46
CA LEU A 26 -2.37 -23.02 8.08
C LEU A 26 -2.18 -21.50 8.04
N VAL A 27 -1.13 -21.02 7.38
CA VAL A 27 -0.93 -19.60 7.09
C VAL A 27 -1.21 -19.35 5.62
N VAL A 28 -2.20 -18.50 5.36
CA VAL A 28 -2.63 -18.12 4.01
C VAL A 28 -2.21 -16.67 3.75
N ALA A 29 -1.44 -16.43 2.70
CA ALA A 29 -0.99 -15.09 2.33
C ALA A 29 -1.18 -14.81 0.83
N PRO A 30 -1.26 -13.54 0.40
CA PRO A 30 -1.43 -13.21 -1.02
C PRO A 30 -0.24 -13.61 -1.90
N LYS A 31 0.97 -13.71 -1.31
CA LYS A 31 2.23 -14.00 -2.03
C LYS A 31 3.16 -14.88 -1.21
N LYS A 32 3.94 -15.72 -1.88
CA LYS A 32 4.93 -16.60 -1.24
C LYS A 32 6.06 -15.83 -0.51
N SER A 33 6.37 -14.61 -0.95
CA SER A 33 7.39 -13.77 -0.29
C SER A 33 7.04 -13.44 1.17
N ILE A 34 5.76 -13.45 1.54
CA ILE A 34 5.30 -13.20 2.91
C ILE A 34 5.64 -14.38 3.83
N PHE A 35 5.73 -15.60 3.30
CA PHE A 35 6.08 -16.79 4.10
C PHE A 35 7.45 -16.63 4.76
N GLN A 36 8.40 -16.00 4.07
CA GLN A 36 9.73 -15.76 4.64
C GLN A 36 9.64 -14.82 5.86
N SER A 37 8.81 -13.78 5.81
CA SER A 37 8.59 -12.89 6.96
C SER A 37 8.06 -13.62 8.20
N TRP A 38 7.16 -14.61 8.01
CA TRP A 38 6.69 -15.45 9.12
C TRP A 38 7.80 -16.30 9.72
N LYS A 39 8.66 -16.88 8.87
CA LYS A 39 9.80 -17.69 9.31
C LYS A 39 10.83 -16.84 10.05
N ASP A 40 11.18 -15.67 9.48
CA ASP A 40 12.15 -14.76 10.08
C ASP A 40 11.66 -14.24 11.44
N ASP A 41 10.37 -13.89 11.56
CA ASP A 41 9.78 -13.47 12.82
C ASP A 41 9.72 -14.62 13.84
N ALA A 42 9.44 -15.87 13.42
CA ALA A 42 9.48 -17.03 14.30
C ALA A 42 10.87 -17.24 14.90
N VAL A 43 11.92 -17.17 14.07
CA VAL A 43 13.30 -17.23 14.55
C VAL A 43 13.62 -16.06 15.48
N LYS A 44 13.31 -14.85 15.06
CA LYS A 44 13.59 -13.62 15.81
C LYS A 44 12.99 -13.61 17.21
N PHE A 45 11.84 -14.25 17.39
CA PHE A 45 11.11 -14.26 18.65
C PHE A 45 11.19 -15.60 19.40
N GLY A 46 12.08 -16.52 19.00
CA GLY A 46 12.33 -17.81 19.66
C GLY A 46 11.15 -18.78 19.56
N MET A 47 10.43 -18.75 18.44
CA MET A 47 9.27 -19.61 18.17
C MET A 47 9.48 -20.53 16.97
N GLU A 48 10.74 -20.90 16.66
CA GLU A 48 11.11 -21.75 15.52
C GLU A 48 10.46 -23.12 15.57
N HIS A 49 10.20 -23.65 16.78
CA HIS A 49 9.56 -24.94 16.97
C HIS A 49 8.15 -25.01 16.33
N LEU A 50 7.48 -23.87 16.17
CA LEU A 50 6.18 -23.81 15.50
C LEU A 50 6.28 -24.07 13.98
N LEU A 51 7.42 -23.81 13.36
CA LEU A 51 7.55 -23.84 11.90
C LEU A 51 7.29 -25.22 11.30
N SER A 52 7.59 -26.31 12.02
CA SER A 52 7.29 -27.69 11.60
C SER A 52 5.80 -28.01 11.60
N HIS A 53 4.99 -27.21 12.29
CA HIS A 53 3.55 -27.37 12.43
C HIS A 53 2.75 -26.38 11.54
N ILE A 54 3.45 -25.53 10.78
CA ILE A 54 2.83 -24.53 9.91
C ILE A 54 2.89 -24.96 8.45
N THR A 55 1.74 -25.10 7.84
CA THR A 55 1.62 -25.16 6.37
C THR A 55 1.42 -23.77 5.81
N PHE A 56 2.22 -23.40 4.81
CA PHE A 56 2.10 -22.10 4.12
C PHE A 56 1.44 -22.26 2.76
N THR A 57 0.42 -21.47 2.49
CA THR A 57 -0.28 -21.46 1.19
C THR A 57 -0.66 -20.06 0.75
N THR A 58 -1.04 -19.92 -0.52
CA THR A 58 -1.57 -18.66 -1.04
C THR A 58 -3.09 -18.68 -1.12
N TYR A 59 -3.74 -17.52 -1.14
CA TYR A 59 -5.20 -17.43 -1.37
C TYR A 59 -5.64 -18.17 -2.63
N LEU A 60 -4.84 -18.13 -3.71
CA LEU A 60 -5.15 -18.86 -4.95
C LEU A 60 -5.22 -20.39 -4.74
N SER A 61 -4.42 -20.90 -3.80
CA SER A 61 -4.34 -22.34 -3.50
C SER A 61 -5.19 -22.75 -2.29
N LEU A 62 -5.76 -21.80 -1.55
CA LEU A 62 -6.60 -22.08 -0.38
C LEU A 62 -7.75 -23.09 -0.68
N PRO A 63 -8.48 -22.98 -1.80
CA PRO A 63 -9.56 -23.96 -2.08
C PRO A 63 -9.11 -25.41 -2.28
N LYS A 64 -7.78 -25.63 -2.40
CA LYS A 64 -7.18 -26.97 -2.57
C LYS A 64 -6.63 -27.55 -1.27
N GLN A 65 -6.69 -26.79 -0.18
CA GLN A 65 -6.19 -27.22 1.12
C GLN A 65 -7.21 -28.08 1.84
N ASP A 66 -6.71 -28.99 2.67
CA ASP A 66 -7.55 -29.80 3.55
C ASP A 66 -8.26 -28.93 4.58
N LEU A 67 -9.25 -29.49 5.25
CA LEU A 67 -10.06 -28.81 6.28
C LEU A 67 -9.67 -29.25 7.71
N THR A 68 -8.55 -29.95 7.85
CA THR A 68 -8.12 -30.60 9.11
C THR A 68 -7.28 -29.73 10.02
N TYR A 69 -6.92 -28.52 9.58
CA TYR A 69 -6.14 -27.59 10.41
C TYR A 69 -6.92 -27.13 11.64
N ASP A 70 -6.23 -26.98 12.78
CA ASP A 70 -6.84 -26.47 14.02
C ASP A 70 -7.12 -24.98 13.92
N VAL A 71 -6.14 -24.23 13.41
CA VAL A 71 -6.26 -22.77 13.21
C VAL A 71 -5.76 -22.37 11.83
N VAL A 72 -6.49 -21.50 11.16
CA VAL A 72 -6.13 -20.90 9.90
C VAL A 72 -5.92 -19.39 10.08
N TYR A 73 -4.73 -18.93 9.74
CA TYR A 73 -4.36 -17.52 9.76
C TYR A 73 -4.41 -16.94 8.35
N LEU A 74 -5.30 -16.01 8.15
CA LEU A 74 -5.49 -15.30 6.88
C LEU A 74 -4.68 -14.00 6.93
N ASP A 75 -3.42 -14.05 6.50
CA ASP A 75 -2.57 -12.85 6.47
C ASP A 75 -2.93 -11.98 5.27
N GLU A 76 -2.91 -10.65 5.49
CA GLU A 76 -3.52 -9.67 4.58
C GLU A 76 -4.93 -10.10 4.16
N ALA A 77 -5.76 -10.40 5.17
CA ALA A 77 -7.10 -10.99 5.03
C ALA A 77 -8.03 -10.22 4.08
N HIS A 78 -7.75 -8.94 3.81
CA HIS A 78 -8.45 -8.16 2.79
C HIS A 78 -8.30 -8.74 1.36
N SER A 79 -7.40 -9.72 1.16
CA SER A 79 -7.23 -10.45 -0.10
C SER A 79 -8.29 -11.54 -0.33
N LEU A 80 -9.14 -11.82 0.65
CA LEU A 80 -10.28 -12.74 0.48
C LEU A 80 -11.21 -12.30 -0.66
N LEU A 81 -11.64 -13.28 -1.44
CA LEU A 81 -12.57 -13.14 -2.55
C LEU A 81 -13.77 -14.10 -2.36
N GLU A 82 -14.88 -13.84 -3.04
CA GLU A 82 -16.06 -14.71 -3.02
C GLU A 82 -15.75 -16.17 -3.41
N SER A 83 -14.75 -16.37 -4.28
CA SER A 83 -14.30 -17.72 -4.68
C SER A 83 -13.76 -18.57 -3.52
N HIS A 84 -13.40 -17.96 -2.39
CA HIS A 84 -12.95 -18.68 -1.20
C HIS A 84 -14.11 -19.07 -0.26
N ALA A 85 -15.29 -18.49 -0.45
CA ALA A 85 -16.45 -18.72 0.41
C ALA A 85 -16.83 -20.19 0.58
N PRO A 86 -16.80 -21.06 -0.49
CA PRO A 86 -17.10 -22.47 -0.31
C PRO A 86 -16.16 -23.16 0.68
N TRP A 87 -14.85 -22.96 0.54
CA TRP A 87 -13.86 -23.53 1.46
C TRP A 87 -14.08 -23.04 2.88
N LEU A 88 -14.27 -21.72 3.07
CA LEU A 88 -14.53 -21.12 4.36
C LEU A 88 -15.81 -21.65 5.03
N SER A 89 -16.85 -21.95 4.27
CA SER A 89 -18.12 -22.48 4.80
C SER A 89 -18.02 -23.92 5.31
N PHE A 90 -17.12 -24.72 4.77
CA PHE A 90 -16.88 -26.09 5.19
C PHE A 90 -15.87 -26.20 6.34
N TYR A 91 -14.96 -25.24 6.47
CA TYR A 91 -13.97 -25.22 7.54
C TYR A 91 -14.63 -25.00 8.91
N LYS A 92 -14.29 -25.85 9.91
CA LYS A 92 -14.89 -25.83 11.25
C LYS A 92 -13.94 -25.44 12.35
N GLY A 93 -12.65 -25.30 12.05
CA GLY A 93 -11.64 -24.84 13.02
C GLY A 93 -11.67 -23.33 13.25
N ILE A 94 -10.66 -22.82 13.89
CA ILE A 94 -10.55 -21.41 14.24
C ILE A 94 -9.99 -20.62 13.04
N LEU A 95 -10.66 -19.53 12.69
CA LEU A 95 -10.27 -18.60 11.62
C LEU A 95 -9.80 -17.27 12.21
N ILE A 96 -8.57 -16.86 11.91
CA ILE A 96 -8.00 -15.59 12.36
C ILE A 96 -7.58 -14.76 11.16
N GLY A 97 -8.23 -13.62 10.96
CA GLY A 97 -7.89 -12.66 9.92
C GLY A 97 -6.93 -11.58 10.44
N LEU A 98 -5.77 -11.45 9.80
CA LEU A 98 -4.78 -10.40 10.07
C LEU A 98 -4.76 -9.42 8.91
N THR A 99 -5.07 -8.15 9.16
CA THR A 99 -5.02 -7.12 8.11
C THR A 99 -4.80 -5.73 8.69
N GLY A 100 -4.09 -4.89 7.96
CA GLY A 100 -3.97 -3.45 8.26
C GLY A 100 -5.08 -2.62 7.62
N THR A 101 -5.89 -3.21 6.73
CA THR A 101 -6.88 -2.48 5.94
C THR A 101 -8.14 -3.33 5.72
N PRO A 102 -8.96 -3.52 6.76
CA PRO A 102 -10.22 -4.23 6.62
C PRO A 102 -11.15 -3.50 5.62
N PRO A 103 -12.15 -4.19 5.03
CA PRO A 103 -13.13 -3.53 4.18
C PRO A 103 -13.90 -2.45 4.95
N LYS A 104 -13.84 -1.20 4.48
CA LYS A 104 -14.53 -0.06 5.11
C LYS A 104 -16.06 -0.19 5.06
N TYR A 105 -16.59 -0.74 3.99
CA TYR A 105 -18.03 -0.82 3.74
C TYR A 105 -18.55 -2.25 3.88
N THR A 106 -19.34 -2.50 4.90
CA THR A 106 -19.92 -3.82 5.23
C THR A 106 -20.96 -4.31 4.21
N HIS A 107 -21.62 -3.38 3.49
CA HIS A 107 -22.63 -3.72 2.48
C HIS A 107 -22.05 -4.22 1.14
N THR A 108 -20.74 -3.99 0.91
CA THR A 108 -20.08 -4.52 -0.30
C THR A 108 -19.95 -6.04 -0.23
N ARG A 109 -19.81 -6.70 -1.39
CA ARG A 109 -19.61 -8.17 -1.45
C ARG A 109 -18.45 -8.61 -0.54
N ARG A 110 -17.33 -7.89 -0.59
CA ARG A 110 -16.18 -8.18 0.26
C ARG A 110 -16.45 -7.90 1.74
N GLY A 111 -17.16 -6.82 2.06
CA GLY A 111 -17.53 -6.50 3.44
C GLY A 111 -18.46 -7.56 4.04
N LYS A 112 -19.41 -8.07 3.26
CA LYS A 112 -20.29 -9.17 3.68
C LYS A 112 -19.50 -10.45 3.95
N LEU A 113 -18.59 -10.82 3.05
CA LEU A 113 -17.70 -11.98 3.23
C LEU A 113 -16.85 -11.86 4.52
N PHE A 114 -16.29 -10.67 4.75
CA PHE A 114 -15.51 -10.38 5.94
C PHE A 114 -16.34 -10.54 7.21
N ASN A 115 -17.50 -9.88 7.29
CA ASN A 115 -18.37 -9.95 8.47
C ASN A 115 -18.89 -11.36 8.74
N GLN A 116 -19.06 -12.17 7.72
CA GLN A 116 -19.55 -13.53 7.86
C GLN A 116 -18.51 -14.47 8.46
N TYR A 117 -17.25 -14.37 8.03
CA TYR A 117 -16.22 -15.37 8.37
C TYR A 117 -15.15 -14.85 9.35
N ILE A 118 -14.80 -13.57 9.25
CA ILE A 118 -13.73 -12.94 10.03
C ILE A 118 -14.11 -11.51 10.45
N PRO A 119 -15.19 -11.33 11.23
CA PRO A 119 -15.58 -10.02 11.71
C PRO A 119 -14.42 -9.33 12.43
N VAL A 120 -14.34 -8.00 12.34
CA VAL A 120 -13.30 -7.25 13.03
C VAL A 120 -13.61 -7.27 14.54
N VAL A 121 -12.77 -7.93 15.32
CA VAL A 121 -12.89 -8.06 16.78
C VAL A 121 -11.91 -7.17 17.54
N TYR A 122 -10.85 -6.72 16.88
CA TYR A 122 -9.85 -5.84 17.47
C TYR A 122 -9.26 -4.90 16.44
N THR A 123 -9.16 -3.63 16.79
CA THR A 123 -8.51 -2.59 15.98
C THR A 123 -7.35 -2.01 16.78
N TYR A 124 -6.22 -1.81 16.12
CA TYR A 124 -5.04 -1.14 16.64
C TYR A 124 -4.59 -0.14 15.62
N LEU A 125 -4.82 1.13 15.91
CA LEU A 125 -4.59 2.23 14.97
C LEU A 125 -3.10 2.61 14.90
N THR A 126 -2.75 3.38 13.90
CA THR A 126 -1.38 3.86 13.69
C THR A 126 -0.94 4.77 14.84
N ASP A 127 -1.81 5.69 15.28
CA ASP A 127 -1.47 6.64 16.33
C ASP A 127 -1.34 5.96 17.70
N GLU A 128 -2.16 4.97 18.01
CA GLU A 128 -1.98 4.10 19.20
C GLU A 128 -0.60 3.43 19.19
N ALA A 129 -0.18 2.91 18.02
CA ALA A 129 1.13 2.28 17.87
C ALA A 129 2.30 3.28 17.97
N VAL A 130 2.09 4.54 17.64
CA VAL A 130 3.06 5.63 17.85
C VAL A 130 3.13 5.99 19.34
N GLU A 131 2.01 6.10 20.03
CA GLU A 131 1.94 6.36 21.47
C GLU A 131 2.62 5.24 22.27
N ASP A 132 2.39 3.99 21.87
CA ASP A 132 3.02 2.80 22.46
C ASP A 132 4.50 2.63 22.06
N LYS A 133 5.06 3.55 21.25
CA LYS A 133 6.45 3.51 20.77
C LYS A 133 6.81 2.26 19.94
N ILE A 134 5.82 1.68 19.28
CA ILE A 134 6.00 0.56 18.34
C ILE A 134 6.30 1.08 16.95
N LEU A 135 5.71 2.23 16.56
CA LEU A 135 5.99 2.95 15.33
C LEU A 135 6.68 4.28 15.62
N ASN A 136 7.37 4.81 14.62
CA ASN A 136 7.92 6.17 14.68
C ASN A 136 6.81 7.20 14.75
N ASP A 137 7.07 8.31 15.44
CA ASP A 137 6.28 9.53 15.20
C ASP A 137 6.43 9.99 13.75
N TYR A 138 5.43 10.69 13.25
CA TYR A 138 5.37 11.05 11.84
C TYR A 138 4.85 12.47 11.62
N GLN A 139 5.16 13.01 10.46
CA GLN A 139 4.54 14.19 9.87
C GLN A 139 4.18 13.90 8.42
N ILE A 140 2.98 14.25 8.03
CA ILE A 140 2.52 14.16 6.64
C ILE A 140 2.40 15.56 6.07
N ILE A 141 3.04 15.81 4.95
CA ILE A 141 2.97 17.09 4.23
C ILE A 141 2.30 16.80 2.88
N VAL A 142 1.08 17.32 2.72
CA VAL A 142 0.33 17.21 1.48
C VAL A 142 0.59 18.45 0.63
N HIS A 143 1.18 18.26 -0.54
CA HIS A 143 1.46 19.31 -1.50
C HIS A 143 0.30 19.44 -2.49
N GLU A 144 -0.49 20.51 -2.34
CA GLU A 144 -1.60 20.82 -3.25
C GLU A 144 -1.07 21.53 -4.49
N LEU A 145 -1.06 20.82 -5.62
CA LEU A 145 -0.61 21.31 -6.91
C LEU A 145 -1.80 21.71 -7.79
N LYS A 146 -1.64 22.73 -8.63
CA LYS A 146 -2.61 23.03 -9.67
C LYS A 146 -2.31 22.24 -10.94
N LEU A 147 -3.36 21.87 -11.66
CA LEU A 147 -3.20 21.34 -13.01
C LEU A 147 -2.64 22.41 -13.93
N SER A 148 -1.67 22.06 -14.76
CA SER A 148 -1.10 22.98 -15.75
C SER A 148 -2.14 23.39 -16.80
N THR A 149 -2.20 24.67 -17.11
CA THR A 149 -3.01 25.24 -18.21
C THR A 149 -2.22 25.35 -19.51
N ALA A 150 -0.92 25.08 -19.49
CA ALA A 150 -0.08 25.11 -20.67
C ALA A 150 -0.45 23.99 -21.64
N LYS A 151 -0.68 24.32 -22.89
CA LYS A 151 -0.98 23.34 -23.95
C LYS A 151 0.30 22.70 -24.47
N ASN A 152 0.87 21.80 -23.71
CA ASN A 152 2.15 21.15 -23.97
C ASN A 152 2.09 19.62 -24.02
N MET A 153 0.87 19.04 -23.94
CA MET A 153 0.69 17.59 -24.03
C MET A 153 -0.20 17.21 -25.21
N TRP A 154 0.08 16.05 -25.77
CA TRP A 154 -0.70 15.52 -26.89
C TRP A 154 -1.83 14.62 -26.37
N ALA A 155 -3.05 14.83 -26.88
CA ALA A 155 -4.20 13.96 -26.67
C ALA A 155 -4.70 13.41 -28.00
N GLY A 156 -5.52 12.33 -27.93
CA GLY A 156 -6.05 11.64 -29.12
C GLY A 156 -5.12 10.55 -29.64
N LYS A 157 -5.53 9.93 -30.74
CA LYS A 157 -4.77 8.89 -31.47
C LYS A 157 -4.51 9.36 -32.89
N GLU A 158 -3.42 8.88 -33.49
CA GLU A 158 -3.17 9.12 -34.92
C GLU A 158 -4.39 8.68 -35.75
N PRO A 159 -4.75 9.44 -36.83
CA PRO A 159 -4.15 10.71 -37.26
C PRO A 159 -4.75 11.97 -36.57
N LYS A 160 -5.63 11.80 -35.59
CA LYS A 160 -6.35 12.89 -34.90
C LYS A 160 -5.73 13.22 -33.55
N LYS A 161 -4.51 13.71 -33.53
CA LYS A 161 -3.87 14.25 -32.33
C LYS A 161 -4.05 15.77 -32.25
N TRP A 162 -4.21 16.28 -31.02
CA TRP A 162 -4.26 17.72 -30.76
C TRP A 162 -3.49 18.07 -29.48
N LEU A 163 -3.02 19.30 -29.41
CA LEU A 163 -2.38 19.84 -28.21
C LEU A 163 -3.45 20.20 -27.17
N THR A 164 -3.22 19.81 -25.93
CA THR A 164 -4.08 20.07 -24.79
C THR A 164 -3.26 20.43 -23.55
N SER A 165 -3.92 20.91 -22.51
CA SER A 165 -3.37 21.10 -21.18
C SER A 165 -3.78 19.98 -20.24
N GLU A 166 -3.11 19.85 -19.07
CA GLU A 166 -3.56 18.94 -18.01
C GLU A 166 -4.97 19.28 -17.54
N GLN A 167 -5.25 20.58 -17.37
CA GLN A 167 -6.56 21.07 -16.94
C GLN A 167 -7.67 20.71 -17.95
N ASP A 168 -7.45 20.96 -19.24
CA ASP A 168 -8.45 20.65 -20.27
C ASP A 168 -8.66 19.14 -20.41
N ASN A 169 -7.61 18.35 -20.30
CA ASN A 169 -7.68 16.89 -20.34
C ASN A 169 -8.47 16.34 -19.15
N TYR A 170 -8.20 16.83 -17.94
CA TYR A 170 -8.93 16.43 -16.74
C TYR A 170 -10.41 16.81 -16.84
N ASN A 171 -10.73 18.03 -17.31
CA ASN A 171 -12.09 18.50 -17.50
C ASN A 171 -12.84 17.64 -18.53
N TYR A 172 -12.19 17.28 -19.62
CA TYR A 172 -12.76 16.35 -20.60
C TYR A 172 -13.17 15.02 -19.98
N TRP A 173 -12.26 14.36 -19.26
CA TRP A 173 -12.58 13.08 -18.62
C TRP A 173 -13.62 13.22 -17.51
N THR A 174 -13.61 14.31 -16.75
CA THR A 174 -14.61 14.57 -15.71
C THR A 174 -16.00 14.74 -16.31
N LYS A 175 -16.12 15.47 -17.39
CA LYS A 175 -17.38 15.59 -18.14
C LYS A 175 -17.84 14.23 -18.69
N ARG A 176 -16.94 13.41 -19.18
CA ARG A 176 -17.26 12.04 -19.64
C ARG A 176 -17.77 11.15 -18.50
N VAL A 177 -17.20 11.26 -17.29
CA VAL A 177 -17.68 10.52 -16.12
C VAL A 177 -19.10 10.94 -15.73
N SER A 178 -19.40 12.25 -15.76
CA SER A 178 -20.74 12.77 -15.41
C SER A 178 -21.80 12.46 -16.47
N SER A 179 -21.42 12.32 -17.74
CA SER A 179 -22.32 12.02 -18.84
C SER A 179 -22.46 10.51 -19.16
N ALA A 180 -21.81 9.63 -18.39
CA ALA A 180 -21.87 8.19 -18.60
C ALA A 180 -23.29 7.65 -18.37
N GLN A 181 -23.80 6.88 -19.34
CA GLN A 181 -25.19 6.41 -19.35
C GLN A 181 -25.45 5.20 -18.45
N ASN A 182 -24.40 4.44 -18.11
CA ASN A 182 -24.52 3.26 -17.27
C ASN A 182 -23.26 3.06 -16.40
N MET A 183 -23.39 2.18 -15.39
CA MET A 183 -22.31 1.91 -14.41
C MET A 183 -21.04 1.39 -15.05
N LYS A 184 -21.15 0.55 -16.09
CA LYS A 184 -19.98 -0.04 -16.78
C LYS A 184 -19.20 1.06 -17.52
N GLU A 185 -19.89 1.91 -18.27
CA GLU A 185 -19.27 3.06 -18.92
C GLU A 185 -18.64 4.00 -17.91
N LYS A 186 -19.36 4.33 -16.82
CA LYS A 186 -18.84 5.17 -15.75
C LYS A 186 -17.55 4.63 -15.16
N GLN A 187 -17.46 3.33 -14.92
CA GLN A 187 -16.24 2.67 -14.44
C GLN A 187 -15.08 2.84 -15.43
N ILE A 188 -15.31 2.56 -16.72
CA ILE A 188 -14.28 2.66 -17.76
C ILE A 188 -13.74 4.08 -17.84
N VAL A 189 -14.63 5.07 -17.91
CA VAL A 189 -14.23 6.48 -18.04
C VAL A 189 -13.55 6.98 -16.76
N SER A 190 -13.97 6.55 -15.58
CA SER A 190 -13.30 6.87 -14.31
C SER A 190 -11.88 6.34 -14.27
N ILE A 191 -11.63 5.12 -14.80
CA ILE A 191 -10.27 4.57 -14.95
C ILE A 191 -9.44 5.42 -15.92
N GLN A 192 -10.02 5.91 -17.03
CA GLN A 192 -9.31 6.78 -17.96
C GLN A 192 -8.95 8.12 -17.32
N ARG A 193 -9.86 8.74 -16.56
CA ARG A 193 -9.59 9.96 -15.77
C ARG A 193 -8.46 9.74 -14.77
N MET A 194 -8.47 8.63 -14.05
CA MET A 194 -7.41 8.26 -13.12
C MET A 194 -6.07 8.12 -13.86
N LYS A 195 -6.02 7.39 -14.98
CA LYS A 195 -4.80 7.24 -15.78
C LYS A 195 -4.27 8.57 -16.30
N ALA A 196 -5.15 9.47 -16.72
CA ALA A 196 -4.78 10.82 -17.14
C ALA A 196 -4.09 11.59 -15.99
N LEU A 197 -4.72 11.65 -14.81
CA LEU A 197 -4.12 12.29 -13.63
C LEU A 197 -2.73 11.72 -13.28
N MET A 198 -2.56 10.41 -13.44
CA MET A 198 -1.28 9.74 -13.16
C MET A 198 -0.19 10.06 -14.19
N SER A 199 -0.56 10.44 -15.42
CA SER A 199 0.38 10.71 -16.50
C SER A 199 0.77 12.19 -16.65
N PHE A 200 0.18 13.08 -15.86
CA PHE A 200 0.47 14.51 -15.93
C PHE A 200 1.88 14.83 -15.43
N GLY A 201 2.62 15.61 -16.20
CA GLY A 201 4.03 15.88 -15.96
C GLY A 201 4.31 16.88 -14.84
N SER A 202 3.35 17.76 -14.49
CA SER A 202 3.57 18.77 -13.46
C SER A 202 3.89 18.18 -12.08
N LYS A 203 3.25 17.05 -11.70
CA LYS A 203 3.62 16.30 -10.49
C LYS A 203 5.04 15.75 -10.53
N GLU A 204 5.45 15.19 -11.69
CA GLU A 204 6.79 14.64 -11.86
C GLU A 204 7.85 15.74 -11.70
N HIS A 205 7.62 16.90 -12.33
CA HIS A 205 8.50 18.06 -12.20
C HIS A 205 8.60 18.57 -10.74
N TYR A 206 7.45 18.66 -10.06
CA TYR A 206 7.46 19.08 -8.66
C TYR A 206 8.17 18.07 -7.77
N ALA A 207 7.89 16.78 -7.94
CA ALA A 207 8.53 15.71 -7.17
C ALA A 207 10.05 15.69 -7.37
N LYS A 208 10.53 15.95 -8.59
CA LYS A 208 11.97 16.04 -8.86
C LYS A 208 12.61 17.20 -8.09
N ARG A 209 12.03 18.39 -8.14
CA ARG A 209 12.52 19.55 -7.36
C ARG A 209 12.47 19.28 -5.86
N LEU A 210 11.40 18.64 -5.37
CA LEU A 210 11.29 18.26 -3.97
C LEU A 210 12.38 17.27 -3.58
N LEU A 211 12.63 16.25 -4.40
CA LEU A 211 13.68 15.26 -4.20
C LEU A 211 15.07 15.92 -4.14
N ASP A 212 15.34 16.88 -5.02
CA ASP A 212 16.60 17.63 -5.05
C ASP A 212 16.85 18.45 -3.76
N THR A 213 15.84 18.69 -2.94
CA THR A 213 15.97 19.36 -1.63
C THR A 213 16.22 18.39 -0.48
N MET A 214 16.10 17.08 -0.71
CA MET A 214 16.27 16.06 0.33
C MET A 214 17.76 15.78 0.57
N ASN A 215 18.16 15.81 1.84
CA ASN A 215 19.54 15.55 2.25
C ASN A 215 19.68 14.25 3.07
N ASN A 216 18.65 13.43 3.07
CA ASN A 216 18.58 12.18 3.83
C ASN A 216 18.07 11.04 2.94
N LYS A 217 18.14 9.83 3.47
CA LYS A 217 17.64 8.64 2.77
C LYS A 217 16.16 8.79 2.45
N THR A 218 15.84 8.88 1.15
CA THR A 218 14.50 9.18 0.63
C THR A 218 14.03 8.11 -0.34
N ILE A 219 12.79 7.68 -0.18
CA ILE A 219 12.15 6.78 -1.14
C ILE A 219 11.03 7.51 -1.91
N LEU A 220 11.01 7.33 -3.23
CA LEU A 220 9.97 7.88 -4.09
C LEU A 220 9.07 6.76 -4.61
N PHE A 221 7.78 6.83 -4.30
CA PHE A 221 6.78 5.87 -4.76
C PHE A 221 6.11 6.35 -6.05
N ALA A 222 6.55 5.78 -7.17
CA ALA A 222 5.96 5.98 -8.48
C ALA A 222 4.80 4.98 -8.74
N ASN A 223 4.06 5.19 -9.82
CA ASN A 223 2.95 4.32 -10.20
C ASN A 223 3.31 3.31 -11.27
N THR A 224 4.20 3.68 -12.17
CA THR A 224 4.67 2.86 -13.29
C THR A 224 6.18 2.84 -13.33
N GLN A 225 6.74 1.81 -13.95
CA GLN A 225 8.18 1.67 -14.15
C GLN A 225 8.73 2.86 -14.94
N GLU A 226 8.07 3.20 -16.06
CA GLU A 226 8.41 4.37 -16.88
C GLU A 226 8.44 5.67 -16.05
N GLN A 227 7.48 5.86 -15.14
CA GLN A 227 7.47 7.02 -14.26
C GLN A 227 8.65 7.02 -13.28
N ALA A 228 9.00 5.87 -12.70
CA ALA A 228 10.15 5.76 -11.80
C ALA A 228 11.47 6.10 -12.50
N GLU A 229 11.64 5.67 -13.73
CA GLU A 229 12.84 5.89 -14.53
C GLU A 229 13.05 7.36 -14.92
N LYS A 230 11.99 8.16 -15.03
CA LYS A 230 12.07 9.59 -15.35
C LYS A 230 12.79 10.45 -14.30
N PHE A 231 12.94 9.98 -13.07
CA PHE A 231 13.58 10.75 -12.01
C PHE A 231 15.10 10.77 -12.11
N GLY A 232 15.71 9.89 -12.90
CA GLY A 232 17.17 9.84 -13.09
C GLY A 232 17.93 9.33 -11.86
N ILE A 233 17.25 8.66 -10.94
CA ILE A 233 17.81 7.96 -9.78
C ILE A 233 17.67 6.45 -9.96
N LEU A 234 18.35 5.65 -9.13
CA LEU A 234 18.23 4.20 -9.19
C LEU A 234 16.80 3.74 -8.86
N THR A 235 16.38 2.67 -9.51
CA THR A 235 15.00 2.18 -9.42
C THR A 235 14.91 0.77 -8.82
N TYR A 236 13.79 0.51 -8.15
CA TYR A 236 13.42 -0.81 -7.64
C TYR A 236 12.03 -1.19 -8.18
N HIS A 237 12.01 -2.04 -9.20
CA HIS A 237 10.79 -2.58 -9.80
C HIS A 237 11.08 -3.84 -10.63
N SER A 238 10.05 -4.63 -10.91
CA SER A 238 10.18 -5.95 -11.56
C SER A 238 10.75 -5.93 -12.99
N GLY A 239 10.78 -4.78 -13.65
CA GLY A 239 11.37 -4.62 -15.00
C GLY A 239 12.84 -4.23 -14.99
N ASN A 240 13.41 -3.91 -13.83
CA ASN A 240 14.83 -3.57 -13.72
C ASN A 240 15.61 -4.79 -13.19
N PRO A 241 16.55 -5.37 -13.96
CA PRO A 241 17.33 -6.52 -13.54
C PRO A 241 18.20 -6.24 -12.31
N ASP A 242 18.63 -4.99 -12.10
CA ASP A 242 19.49 -4.57 -11.00
C ASP A 242 18.72 -4.16 -9.74
N SER A 243 17.40 -4.41 -9.70
CA SER A 243 16.53 -3.95 -8.62
C SER A 243 16.99 -4.38 -7.24
N GLU A 244 17.37 -5.64 -7.05
CA GLU A 244 17.81 -6.15 -5.75
C GLU A 244 19.16 -5.54 -5.33
N GLU A 245 20.09 -5.36 -6.27
CA GLU A 245 21.36 -4.67 -6.01
C GLU A 245 21.14 -3.21 -5.64
N ASN A 246 20.26 -2.50 -6.36
CA ASN A 246 19.90 -1.12 -6.06
C ASN A 246 19.29 -0.99 -4.66
N LEU A 247 18.43 -1.94 -4.28
CA LEU A 247 17.84 -1.97 -2.93
C LEU A 247 18.91 -2.19 -1.86
N GLU A 248 19.86 -3.12 -2.06
CA GLU A 248 20.94 -3.37 -1.11
C GLU A 248 21.89 -2.15 -0.99
N ARG A 249 22.20 -1.48 -2.10
CA ARG A 249 22.98 -0.22 -2.08
C ARG A 249 22.24 0.87 -1.29
N PHE A 250 20.93 0.97 -1.48
CA PHE A 250 20.11 1.90 -0.71
C PHE A 250 20.05 1.55 0.77
N LYS A 251 19.93 0.28 1.14
CA LYS A 251 19.97 -0.18 2.53
C LYS A 251 21.29 0.18 3.22
N ARG A 252 22.44 -0.06 2.55
CA ARG A 252 23.77 0.28 3.07
C ARG A 252 24.03 1.78 3.17
N GLY A 253 23.29 2.61 2.43
CA GLY A 253 23.50 4.05 2.35
C GLY A 253 24.51 4.48 1.28
N ASP A 254 24.84 3.58 0.35
CA ASP A 254 25.69 3.90 -0.82
C ASP A 254 24.99 4.89 -1.76
N ILE A 255 23.67 4.93 -1.71
CA ILE A 255 22.80 5.90 -2.38
C ILE A 255 21.75 6.41 -1.40
N LEU A 256 21.33 7.68 -1.57
CA LEU A 256 20.36 8.33 -0.69
C LEU A 256 18.93 8.26 -1.24
N ASP A 257 18.76 8.10 -2.55
CA ASP A 257 17.46 8.15 -3.21
C ASP A 257 17.19 6.87 -3.98
N LEU A 258 15.95 6.36 -3.87
CA LEU A 258 15.50 5.19 -4.62
C LEU A 258 14.06 5.41 -5.06
N ALA A 259 13.80 5.27 -6.38
CA ALA A 259 12.43 5.25 -6.89
C ALA A 259 11.90 3.83 -6.95
N CYS A 260 10.71 3.59 -6.41
CA CYS A 260 10.10 2.27 -6.43
C CYS A 260 8.70 2.30 -7.05
N VAL A 261 8.31 1.18 -7.66
CA VAL A 261 6.97 0.98 -8.21
C VAL A 261 6.23 -0.04 -7.39
N LEU A 262 5.08 0.35 -6.86
CA LEU A 262 4.03 -0.46 -6.25
C LEU A 262 4.39 -1.32 -5.04
N GLN A 263 5.61 -1.77 -4.84
CA GLN A 263 5.91 -2.64 -3.72
C GLN A 263 7.42 -2.68 -3.42
N LEU A 264 7.83 -2.01 -2.40
CA LEU A 264 8.85 -2.64 -1.57
C LEU A 264 8.20 -3.93 -1.05
N ASN A 265 8.82 -5.07 -1.32
CA ASN A 265 8.31 -6.36 -0.87
C ASN A 265 7.95 -6.28 0.62
N GLU A 266 6.79 -6.80 0.97
CA GLU A 266 6.37 -6.96 2.35
C GLU A 266 7.52 -7.65 3.10
N GLY A 267 7.96 -7.09 4.23
CA GLY A 267 9.10 -7.61 4.98
C GLY A 267 10.44 -6.89 4.77
N VAL A 268 10.63 -6.07 3.74
CA VAL A 268 11.88 -5.31 3.55
C VAL A 268 12.03 -4.24 4.63
N ASN A 269 13.06 -4.37 5.45
CA ASN A 269 13.50 -3.34 6.38
C ASN A 269 14.58 -2.48 5.72
N ILE A 270 14.40 -1.15 5.72
CA ILE A 270 15.38 -0.21 5.21
C ILE A 270 15.90 0.63 6.38
N PRO A 271 17.13 0.38 6.85
CA PRO A 271 17.69 1.15 7.95
C PRO A 271 17.73 2.65 7.65
N TYR A 272 17.37 3.44 8.65
CA TYR A 272 17.43 4.92 8.60
C TYR A 272 16.54 5.56 7.51
N LEU A 273 15.56 4.86 6.97
CA LEU A 273 14.58 5.44 6.07
C LEU A 273 13.60 6.31 6.87
N ARG A 274 13.55 7.61 6.56
CA ARG A 274 12.71 8.59 7.27
C ARG A 274 11.82 9.40 6.35
N THR A 275 12.22 9.53 5.10
CA THR A 275 11.54 10.39 4.14
C THR A 275 10.98 9.58 3.00
N GLY A 276 9.73 9.85 2.65
CA GLY A 276 9.07 9.26 1.50
C GLY A 276 8.28 10.28 0.72
N ILE A 277 8.33 10.18 -0.60
CA ILE A 277 7.54 10.97 -1.54
C ILE A 277 6.54 10.04 -2.23
N ILE A 278 5.26 10.28 -2.06
CA ILE A 278 4.17 9.53 -2.69
C ILE A 278 3.58 10.39 -3.81
N LEU A 279 3.85 10.01 -5.06
CA LEU A 279 3.35 10.76 -6.21
C LEU A 279 1.83 10.74 -6.33
N HIS A 280 1.21 9.61 -5.99
CA HIS A 280 -0.23 9.45 -6.11
C HIS A 280 -0.76 8.55 -4.99
N ALA A 281 -1.76 9.03 -4.25
CA ALA A 281 -2.38 8.27 -3.17
C ALA A 281 -3.37 7.20 -3.67
N TYR A 282 -3.80 7.27 -4.92
CA TYR A 282 -4.84 6.42 -5.53
C TYR A 282 -6.21 6.43 -4.83
N GLY A 283 -7.26 6.09 -5.57
CA GLY A 283 -8.57 5.72 -5.02
C GLY A 283 -8.59 4.38 -4.27
N ASN A 284 -7.42 3.88 -3.85
CA ASN A 284 -7.27 2.71 -3.00
C ASN A 284 -6.46 3.12 -1.76
N GLU A 285 -7.18 3.49 -0.72
CA GLU A 285 -6.68 3.87 0.61
C GLU A 285 -5.61 2.93 1.15
N ARG A 286 -5.74 1.62 0.86
CA ARG A 286 -4.82 0.58 1.31
C ARG A 286 -3.39 0.79 0.83
N LYS A 287 -3.21 1.18 -0.44
CA LYS A 287 -1.86 1.37 -1.01
C LYS A 287 -1.15 2.56 -0.39
N ALA A 288 -1.88 3.66 -0.15
CA ALA A 288 -1.31 4.81 0.52
C ALA A 288 -0.94 4.48 1.98
N SER A 289 -1.85 3.88 2.74
CA SER A 289 -1.61 3.46 4.13
C SER A 289 -0.44 2.46 4.25
N GLN A 290 -0.33 1.52 3.32
CA GLN A 290 0.80 0.59 3.28
C GLN A 290 2.14 1.31 3.02
N ARG A 291 2.17 2.30 2.13
CA ARG A 291 3.38 3.11 1.86
C ARG A 291 3.76 3.94 3.07
N ILE A 292 2.80 4.64 3.67
CA ILE A 292 3.00 5.43 4.88
C ILE A 292 3.51 4.55 6.01
N GLY A 293 2.85 3.43 6.30
CA GLY A 293 3.24 2.51 7.36
C GLY A 293 4.64 1.90 7.21
N ARG A 294 5.19 1.88 6.00
CA ARG A 294 6.59 1.45 5.77
C ARG A 294 7.61 2.47 6.19
N LEU A 295 7.28 3.75 6.06
CA LEU A 295 8.14 4.85 6.46
C LEU A 295 8.18 5.03 7.98
N MET A 296 7.18 4.52 8.68
CA MET A 296 7.04 4.67 10.14
C MET A 296 7.70 3.55 10.93
N ARG A 297 8.33 2.56 10.28
CA ARG A 297 8.94 1.40 10.94
C ARG A 297 10.25 1.73 11.64
N LEU A 298 10.43 1.19 12.83
CA LEU A 298 11.68 0.67 13.43
C LEU A 298 12.58 1.60 14.24
N ASN A 299 12.28 2.84 14.47
CA ASN A 299 12.99 3.60 15.47
C ASN A 299 12.09 4.65 16.13
N PRO A 300 11.42 4.33 17.24
CA PRO A 300 10.45 5.24 17.88
C PRO A 300 11.07 6.55 18.41
N LYS A 301 12.40 6.69 18.36
CA LYS A 301 13.11 7.92 18.71
C LYS A 301 13.26 8.91 17.56
N GLU A 302 12.89 8.52 16.35
CA GLU A 302 13.05 9.33 15.15
C GLU A 302 11.69 9.61 14.50
N LYS A 303 11.56 10.79 13.90
CA LYS A 303 10.35 11.22 13.20
C LYS A 303 10.43 10.91 11.72
N SER A 304 9.35 10.39 11.14
CA SER A 304 9.24 10.15 9.71
C SER A 304 8.51 11.30 9.03
N THR A 305 8.99 11.72 7.86
CA THR A 305 8.34 12.75 7.03
C THR A 305 7.82 12.14 5.73
N ILE A 306 6.52 12.26 5.52
CA ILE A 306 5.84 11.70 4.35
C ILE A 306 5.30 12.85 3.51
N HIS A 307 5.80 12.99 2.30
CA HIS A 307 5.32 13.96 1.31
C HIS A 307 4.32 13.28 0.38
N ILE A 308 3.12 13.83 0.27
CA ILE A 308 2.07 13.32 -0.63
C ILE A 308 1.72 14.43 -1.62
N LEU A 309 1.79 14.13 -2.91
CA LEU A 309 1.45 15.08 -3.95
C LEU A 309 0.01 14.87 -4.41
N CYS A 310 -0.78 15.92 -4.44
CA CYS A 310 -2.14 15.84 -4.97
C CYS A 310 -2.49 17.04 -5.86
N TYR A 311 -3.32 16.80 -6.85
CA TYR A 311 -3.89 17.88 -7.63
C TYR A 311 -5.13 18.44 -6.93
N LYS A 312 -5.06 19.71 -6.57
CA LYS A 312 -6.15 20.45 -5.95
C LYS A 312 -7.38 20.50 -6.86
N ASP A 313 -8.57 20.54 -6.26
CA ASP A 313 -9.86 20.63 -6.95
C ASP A 313 -10.10 19.47 -7.94
N THR A 314 -9.49 18.32 -7.68
CA THR A 314 -9.66 17.10 -8.48
C THR A 314 -10.03 15.90 -7.61
N VAL A 315 -10.37 14.79 -8.26
CA VAL A 315 -10.63 13.54 -7.53
C VAL A 315 -9.38 13.01 -6.79
N ASP A 316 -8.20 13.42 -7.17
CA ASP A 316 -6.95 13.07 -6.52
C ASP A 316 -6.89 13.62 -5.07
N GLU A 317 -7.36 14.85 -4.85
CA GLU A 317 -7.50 15.44 -3.52
C GLU A 317 -8.46 14.63 -2.64
N THR A 318 -9.57 14.18 -3.23
CA THR A 318 -10.53 13.31 -2.52
C THR A 318 -9.87 11.99 -2.11
N TRP A 319 -9.04 11.39 -2.98
CA TRP A 319 -8.33 10.16 -2.66
C TRP A 319 -7.30 10.35 -1.53
N VAL A 320 -6.59 11.49 -1.52
CA VAL A 320 -5.67 11.81 -0.44
C VAL A 320 -6.41 12.01 0.87
N LYS A 321 -7.49 12.78 0.89
CA LYS A 321 -8.33 12.98 2.09
C LYS A 321 -8.81 11.65 2.67
N ASN A 322 -9.35 10.79 1.83
CA ASN A 322 -9.82 9.46 2.26
C ASN A 322 -8.69 8.57 2.79
N ALA A 323 -7.50 8.65 2.17
CA ALA A 323 -6.34 7.85 2.60
C ALA A 323 -5.77 8.30 3.95
N LEU A 324 -6.02 9.55 4.34
CA LEU A 324 -5.51 10.16 5.56
C LEU A 324 -6.57 10.27 6.67
N GLU A 325 -7.79 9.78 6.45
CA GLU A 325 -8.91 9.92 7.38
C GLU A 325 -8.61 9.31 8.76
N ASP A 326 -7.91 8.18 8.80
CA ASP A 326 -7.59 7.43 10.01
C ASP A 326 -6.27 7.87 10.70
N TYR A 327 -5.64 8.95 10.23
CA TYR A 327 -4.41 9.50 10.82
C TYR A 327 -4.70 10.75 11.65
N ASP A 328 -3.87 11.02 12.66
CA ASP A 328 -3.95 12.23 13.48
C ASP A 328 -3.83 13.48 12.61
N GLN A 329 -4.93 14.23 12.51
CA GLN A 329 -5.01 15.43 11.66
C GLN A 329 -4.06 16.55 12.12
N SER A 330 -3.63 16.56 13.37
CA SER A 330 -2.66 17.52 13.87
C SER A 330 -1.25 17.29 13.30
N LYS A 331 -0.98 16.09 12.80
CA LYS A 331 0.30 15.70 12.18
C LYS A 331 0.29 15.87 10.65
N ILE A 332 -0.82 16.38 10.09
CA ILE A 332 -0.99 16.58 8.65
C ILE A 332 -0.99 18.07 8.31
N THR A 333 -0.07 18.46 7.46
CA THR A 333 0.02 19.84 6.95
C THR A 333 -0.31 19.86 5.47
N TRP A 334 -1.24 20.74 5.06
CA TRP A 334 -1.57 20.97 3.67
C TRP A 334 -0.88 22.26 3.19
N THR A 335 -0.02 22.12 2.20
CA THR A 335 0.72 23.24 1.60
C THR A 335 0.19 23.54 0.21
N LYS A 336 0.04 24.80 -0.11
CA LYS A 336 -0.35 25.24 -1.45
C LYS A 336 0.91 25.57 -2.23
N GLU A 337 1.13 24.81 -3.29
CA GLU A 337 2.26 25.02 -4.16
C GLU A 337 1.81 25.70 -5.45
N TYR A 338 2.40 26.85 -5.72
CA TYR A 338 2.16 27.61 -6.95
C TYR A 338 3.35 27.40 -7.89
N PHE A 339 3.07 26.99 -9.12
CA PHE A 339 4.04 26.94 -10.21
C PHE A 339 4.13 28.29 -10.92
#